data_15273ceb64a7cfa7d0ee2b5a59081578
#
_entry.id   15273ceb64a7cfa7d0ee2b5a59081578
#
_cell.length_a   1.000
_cell.length_b   1.000
_cell.length_c   1.000
_cell.angle_alpha   90.00
_cell.angle_beta   90.00
_cell.angle_gamma   90.00
#
_symmetry.space_group_name_H-M   'P 1'
#
loop_
_entity.id
_entity.type
_entity.pdbx_description
1 polymer ?
#
loop_
_entity_poly.entity_id
_entity_poly.type
_entity_poly.pdbx_seq_one_letter_code
_entity_poly.pdbx_strand_id
1 'polypeptide(L)'
;MTGQHTGHCAIRGNREYWSGDVMYGQNHEYAVTGQHPLDTAHVVLPEIMKDRGYTTAQFGKWAGGYEGSVSTPDKRGVDEFFGYICQFQAHLYYPNFLNRFSRSRGDTAVVREVLEQNIGHAMSGEDYRRRTQYSADLIHRRAMEWLDRQEKGKPFFALLTYTLPHAELVQPDDSLVQHYMRQFQQDKNYPGDKGSRYNATMHTHAQFAAMISRLDCYVGELMRELDRKGLSESTMVVFTSDNGPHEEGGADPTFFGRDGKLKGLKRSCHEGGIRIPFIVRWPGHVAPGSVSEHQMAFWDVLPTLCQAIGVDDFASRYARGSEDRFDGLSFLPTLEGRPTEQPIHDHLYWEFGETNQIAVRWGNWKMVVKRGKPALYDLGTDIHEDRDLSAIYPGILKRLIRIVHEEHQESPVFSVTLPKKM
;
A
#
# COMPACT_ATOMS: atom_id res chain seq x y z
N MET A 1 -6.97 -5.21 -2.95
CA MET A 1 -8.09 -4.71 -3.79
C MET A 1 -8.90 -5.86 -4.39
N THR A 2 -8.27 -6.82 -5.08
CA THR A 2 -8.91 -7.94 -5.79
C THR A 2 -9.08 -9.21 -4.97
N GLY A 3 -8.50 -9.34 -3.79
CA GLY A 3 -8.53 -10.57 -2.98
C GLY A 3 -7.66 -11.71 -3.54
N GLN A 4 -6.69 -11.38 -4.39
CA GLN A 4 -5.78 -12.33 -5.02
C GLN A 4 -4.36 -12.16 -4.49
N HIS A 5 -3.64 -13.25 -4.28
CA HIS A 5 -2.20 -13.20 -4.04
C HIS A 5 -1.42 -12.96 -5.34
N THR A 6 -0.15 -12.59 -5.22
CA THR A 6 0.65 -12.15 -6.36
C THR A 6 1.03 -13.27 -7.36
N GLY A 7 0.73 -14.52 -7.08
CA GLY A 7 0.82 -15.62 -8.04
C GLY A 7 -0.34 -15.65 -9.04
N HIS A 8 -1.49 -15.08 -8.70
CA HIS A 8 -2.71 -15.09 -9.51
C HIS A 8 -3.05 -13.73 -10.13
N CYS A 9 -2.61 -12.60 -9.53
CA CYS A 9 -2.84 -11.31 -10.15
C CYS A 9 -1.83 -11.04 -11.28
N ALA A 10 -2.25 -10.25 -12.27
CA ALA A 10 -1.37 -9.87 -13.39
C ALA A 10 -0.25 -8.92 -12.95
N ILE A 11 -0.50 -8.05 -11.96
CA ILE A 11 0.44 -7.02 -11.51
C ILE A 11 1.21 -7.53 -10.28
N ARG A 12 2.54 -7.71 -10.43
CA ARG A 12 3.44 -8.30 -9.42
C ARG A 12 4.65 -7.40 -9.16
N GLY A 13 4.45 -6.10 -9.21
CA GLY A 13 5.49 -5.08 -9.04
C GLY A 13 5.06 -3.76 -9.64
N ASN A 14 6.01 -2.83 -9.74
CA ASN A 14 5.77 -1.51 -10.32
C ASN A 14 6.00 -1.58 -11.84
N ARG A 15 4.93 -1.60 -12.61
CA ARG A 15 5.02 -1.48 -14.08
C ARG A 15 4.40 -0.16 -14.49
N GLU A 16 5.28 0.78 -14.83
CA GLU A 16 4.87 2.08 -15.31
C GLU A 16 4.42 2.00 -16.76
N TYR A 17 3.39 2.76 -17.07
CA TYR A 17 2.88 2.93 -18.41
C TYR A 17 3.21 4.34 -18.89
N TRP A 18 3.98 4.43 -19.95
CA TRP A 18 4.39 5.69 -20.54
C TRP A 18 3.64 5.92 -21.84
N SER A 19 2.99 7.06 -22.00
CA SER A 19 2.49 7.53 -23.28
C SER A 19 3.34 8.71 -23.75
N GLY A 20 4.19 8.48 -24.75
CA GLY A 20 5.06 9.49 -25.35
C GLY A 20 6.49 9.52 -24.83
N ASP A 21 7.36 10.27 -25.49
CA ASP A 21 8.81 10.32 -25.29
C ASP A 21 9.29 11.07 -24.04
N VAL A 22 8.43 11.29 -23.07
CA VAL A 22 8.79 12.07 -21.89
C VAL A 22 9.24 11.15 -20.77
N MET A 23 10.51 10.85 -20.78
CA MET A 23 11.20 10.37 -19.59
C MET A 23 11.30 11.48 -18.54
N TYR A 24 11.23 11.08 -17.26
CA TYR A 24 11.52 11.92 -16.11
C TYR A 24 12.72 12.81 -16.34
N GLY A 25 12.58 14.04 -16.10
CA GLY A 25 13.73 14.87 -16.01
C GLY A 25 13.53 16.36 -16.07
N GLN A 26 12.64 16.91 -16.79
CA GLN A 26 12.58 18.37 -16.85
C GLN A 26 11.19 19.00 -17.02
N ASN A 27 10.18 18.26 -17.49
CA ASN A 27 8.83 18.80 -17.63
C ASN A 27 7.80 17.71 -17.36
N HIS A 28 7.58 17.39 -16.08
CA HIS A 28 6.53 16.44 -15.65
C HIS A 28 5.09 16.89 -15.98
N GLU A 29 4.94 17.96 -16.71
CA GLU A 29 3.66 18.63 -16.92
C GLU A 29 2.72 17.90 -17.86
N TYR A 30 3.21 17.03 -18.76
CA TYR A 30 2.43 16.63 -19.93
C TYR A 30 2.35 15.14 -20.24
N ALA A 31 3.10 14.29 -19.57
CA ALA A 31 3.00 12.87 -19.82
C ALA A 31 1.79 12.28 -19.11
N VAL A 32 0.98 11.53 -19.83
CA VAL A 32 0.03 10.60 -19.20
C VAL A 32 0.85 9.46 -18.65
N THR A 33 1.13 9.53 -17.36
CA THR A 33 1.89 8.52 -16.64
C THR A 33 0.99 7.82 -15.64
N GLY A 34 1.32 6.59 -15.31
CA GLY A 34 0.64 5.77 -14.33
C GLY A 34 1.14 4.36 -14.41
N GLN A 35 0.43 3.46 -13.77
CA GLN A 35 0.79 2.06 -13.74
C GLN A 35 -0.03 1.28 -14.77
N HIS A 36 0.40 0.05 -15.02
CA HIS A 36 -0.41 -0.89 -15.77
C HIS A 36 -1.80 -1.00 -15.13
N PRO A 37 -2.89 -0.84 -15.90
CA PRO A 37 -4.24 -0.84 -15.35
C PRO A 37 -4.60 -2.17 -14.71
N LEU A 38 -5.33 -2.13 -13.60
CA LEU A 38 -6.00 -3.32 -13.07
C LEU A 38 -6.97 -3.86 -14.12
N ASP A 39 -6.99 -5.17 -14.28
CA ASP A 39 -7.90 -5.83 -15.21
C ASP A 39 -9.35 -5.62 -14.76
N THR A 40 -10.21 -5.28 -15.71
CA THR A 40 -11.67 -5.14 -15.49
C THR A 40 -12.36 -6.48 -15.31
N ALA A 41 -11.71 -7.58 -15.66
CA ALA A 41 -12.18 -8.93 -15.37
C ALA A 41 -12.26 -9.22 -13.86
N HIS A 42 -11.50 -8.46 -13.04
CA HIS A 42 -11.52 -8.62 -11.58
C HIS A 42 -12.28 -7.49 -10.91
N VAL A 43 -13.17 -7.86 -9.98
CA VAL A 43 -13.82 -6.88 -9.11
C VAL A 43 -12.83 -6.29 -8.12
N VAL A 44 -13.00 -5.04 -7.75
CA VAL A 44 -12.21 -4.40 -6.69
C VAL A 44 -13.09 -3.97 -5.53
N LEU A 45 -12.50 -3.90 -4.35
CA LEU A 45 -13.21 -3.61 -3.10
C LEU A 45 -14.14 -2.37 -3.15
N PRO A 46 -13.77 -1.21 -3.73
CA PRO A 46 -14.70 -0.08 -3.81
C PRO A 46 -15.94 -0.36 -4.67
N GLU A 47 -15.83 -1.21 -5.71
CA GLU A 47 -17.00 -1.60 -6.52
C GLU A 47 -18.00 -2.41 -5.69
N ILE A 48 -17.52 -3.33 -4.84
CA ILE A 48 -18.36 -4.12 -3.94
C ILE A 48 -19.03 -3.21 -2.90
N MET A 49 -18.25 -2.34 -2.26
CA MET A 49 -18.78 -1.40 -1.26
C MET A 49 -19.86 -0.51 -1.86
N LYS A 50 -19.65 0.01 -3.06
CA LYS A 50 -20.63 0.81 -3.77
C LYS A 50 -21.91 0.02 -4.11
N ASP A 51 -21.78 -1.22 -4.61
CA ASP A 51 -22.92 -2.11 -4.88
C ASP A 51 -23.74 -2.37 -3.60
N ARG A 52 -23.08 -2.37 -2.46
CA ARG A 52 -23.73 -2.53 -1.14
C ARG A 52 -24.27 -1.22 -0.55
N GLY A 53 -24.31 -0.15 -1.33
CA GLY A 53 -24.91 1.12 -0.94
C GLY A 53 -24.00 2.04 -0.10
N TYR A 54 -22.69 1.74 -0.02
CA TYR A 54 -21.73 2.63 0.63
C TYR A 54 -21.39 3.82 -0.27
N THR A 55 -21.32 5.00 0.30
CA THR A 55 -20.62 6.13 -0.33
C THR A 55 -19.12 5.86 -0.28
N THR A 56 -18.46 5.89 -1.43
CA THR A 56 -17.07 5.45 -1.54
C THR A 56 -16.13 6.62 -1.84
N ALA A 57 -14.99 6.66 -1.16
CA ALA A 57 -13.96 7.65 -1.45
C ALA A 57 -12.55 7.06 -1.36
N GLN A 58 -11.62 7.68 -2.09
CA GLN A 58 -10.20 7.42 -1.93
C GLN A 58 -9.41 8.73 -1.95
N PHE A 59 -8.48 8.86 -0.98
CA PHE A 59 -7.59 10.00 -0.85
C PHE A 59 -6.14 9.52 -0.75
N GLY A 60 -5.30 9.99 -1.69
CA GLY A 60 -3.90 9.59 -1.78
C GLY A 60 -3.52 8.94 -3.10
N LYS A 61 -2.68 7.91 -3.04
CA LYS A 61 -2.14 7.23 -4.22
C LYS A 61 -3.08 6.15 -4.74
N TRP A 62 -3.49 6.23 -6.02
CA TRP A 62 -4.28 5.19 -6.68
C TRP A 62 -3.42 4.00 -7.14
N ALA A 63 -2.45 4.24 -8.01
CA ALA A 63 -1.52 3.25 -8.56
C ALA A 63 -2.16 2.04 -9.29
N GLY A 64 -3.44 2.10 -9.62
CA GLY A 64 -4.18 1.01 -10.31
C GLY A 64 -4.44 1.27 -11.79
N GLY A 65 -3.73 2.21 -12.40
CA GLY A 65 -3.90 2.58 -13.79
C GLY A 65 -3.23 3.92 -14.12
N TYR A 66 -3.53 4.48 -15.27
CA TYR A 66 -3.08 5.79 -15.73
C TYR A 66 -4.29 6.65 -16.14
N GLU A 67 -4.11 7.96 -16.26
CA GLU A 67 -5.18 8.90 -16.67
C GLU A 67 -5.83 8.45 -17.99
N GLY A 68 -7.15 8.32 -17.99
CA GLY A 68 -7.92 7.85 -19.14
C GLY A 68 -7.97 6.33 -19.32
N SER A 69 -7.20 5.54 -18.55
CA SER A 69 -7.26 4.08 -18.62
C SER A 69 -8.62 3.50 -18.18
N VAL A 70 -8.79 2.20 -18.36
CA VAL A 70 -9.99 1.46 -17.92
C VAL A 70 -10.09 1.31 -16.40
N SER A 71 -9.02 1.62 -15.68
CA SER A 71 -8.93 1.41 -14.23
C SER A 71 -8.50 2.69 -13.50
N THR A 72 -9.23 3.76 -13.70
CA THR A 72 -9.19 4.99 -12.89
C THR A 72 -10.22 4.92 -11.77
N PRO A 73 -10.09 5.68 -10.67
CA PRO A 73 -11.02 5.63 -9.53
C PRO A 73 -12.49 5.76 -9.91
N ASP A 74 -12.82 6.71 -10.80
CA ASP A 74 -14.19 6.96 -11.31
C ASP A 74 -14.83 5.73 -11.96
N LYS A 75 -14.01 4.86 -12.57
CA LYS A 75 -14.43 3.62 -13.26
C LYS A 75 -14.42 2.39 -12.35
N ARG A 76 -13.79 2.48 -11.18
CA ARG A 76 -13.57 1.37 -10.26
C ARG A 76 -14.31 1.56 -8.92
N GLY A 77 -15.51 2.13 -8.99
CA GLY A 77 -16.43 2.18 -7.85
C GLY A 77 -16.18 3.29 -6.84
N VAL A 78 -15.28 4.25 -7.12
CA VAL A 78 -15.02 5.40 -6.23
C VAL A 78 -15.92 6.56 -6.61
N ASP A 79 -16.61 7.16 -5.64
CA ASP A 79 -17.48 8.33 -5.84
C ASP A 79 -16.74 9.66 -5.67
N GLU A 80 -15.72 9.68 -4.80
CA GLU A 80 -14.86 10.86 -4.62
C GLU A 80 -13.40 10.46 -4.52
N PHE A 81 -12.54 11.11 -5.30
CA PHE A 81 -11.10 10.87 -5.33
C PHE A 81 -10.34 12.20 -5.28
N PHE A 82 -9.26 12.24 -4.50
CA PHE A 82 -8.26 13.30 -4.56
C PHE A 82 -6.87 12.76 -4.23
N GLY A 83 -5.92 12.95 -5.14
CA GLY A 83 -4.56 12.45 -4.94
C GLY A 83 -3.80 12.20 -6.24
N TYR A 84 -3.02 11.15 -6.28
CA TYR A 84 -2.18 10.78 -7.40
C TYR A 84 -2.73 9.57 -8.15
N ILE A 85 -2.95 9.69 -9.45
CA ILE A 85 -3.19 8.52 -10.29
C ILE A 85 -1.87 7.75 -10.48
N CYS A 86 -0.80 8.46 -10.81
CA CYS A 86 0.51 7.89 -11.04
C CYS A 86 1.27 7.70 -9.72
N GLN A 87 1.71 6.49 -9.46
CA GLN A 87 2.53 6.21 -8.26
C GLN A 87 3.90 6.90 -8.32
N PHE A 88 4.44 7.14 -9.50
CA PHE A 88 5.73 7.79 -9.64
C PHE A 88 5.62 9.30 -9.35
N GLN A 89 4.54 9.95 -9.80
CA GLN A 89 4.25 11.33 -9.40
C GLN A 89 4.12 11.47 -7.89
N ALA A 90 3.65 10.43 -7.21
CA ALA A 90 3.51 10.39 -5.75
C ALA A 90 4.86 10.37 -4.99
N HIS A 91 5.99 10.33 -5.70
CA HIS A 91 7.32 10.59 -5.12
C HIS A 91 7.60 12.07 -4.88
N LEU A 92 6.76 12.97 -5.41
CA LEU A 92 6.90 14.41 -5.28
C LEU A 92 5.83 14.95 -4.32
N TYR A 93 6.23 15.56 -3.23
CA TYR A 93 5.28 16.13 -2.27
C TYR A 93 4.85 17.56 -2.60
N TYR A 94 5.51 18.20 -3.54
CA TYR A 94 5.12 19.52 -4.08
C TYR A 94 4.90 19.44 -5.60
N PRO A 95 3.93 18.62 -6.08
CA PRO A 95 3.68 18.45 -7.50
C PRO A 95 3.06 19.70 -8.13
N ASN A 96 2.97 19.74 -9.46
CA ASN A 96 2.27 20.80 -10.20
C ASN A 96 0.75 20.66 -10.14
N PHE A 97 0.26 19.43 -9.97
CA PHE A 97 -1.17 19.12 -9.89
C PHE A 97 -1.41 17.85 -9.07
N LEU A 98 -2.63 17.70 -8.61
CA LEU A 98 -3.21 16.44 -8.14
C LEU A 98 -4.42 16.09 -9.01
N ASN A 99 -4.79 14.83 -9.00
CA ASN A 99 -5.98 14.38 -9.70
C ASN A 99 -7.20 14.42 -8.77
N ARG A 100 -8.35 14.82 -9.29
CA ARG A 100 -9.62 14.77 -8.56
C ARG A 100 -10.73 14.16 -9.38
N PHE A 101 -11.72 13.63 -8.68
CA PHE A 101 -13.01 13.21 -9.20
C PHE A 101 -14.05 13.34 -8.09
N SER A 102 -15.22 13.87 -8.42
CA SER A 102 -16.35 13.91 -7.50
C SER A 102 -17.67 13.74 -8.24
N ARG A 103 -18.31 12.61 -8.05
CA ARG A 103 -19.60 12.30 -8.64
C ARG A 103 -20.68 13.29 -8.17
N SER A 104 -20.63 13.71 -6.92
CA SER A 104 -21.58 14.66 -6.35
C SER A 104 -21.45 16.07 -6.96
N ARG A 105 -20.29 16.42 -7.54
CA ARG A 105 -20.06 17.68 -8.27
C ARG A 105 -20.38 17.55 -9.76
N GLY A 106 -20.78 16.37 -10.23
CA GLY A 106 -21.09 16.11 -11.64
C GLY A 106 -19.87 15.84 -12.52
N ASP A 107 -18.70 15.53 -11.92
CA ASP A 107 -17.54 15.12 -12.71
C ASP A 107 -17.85 13.82 -13.47
N THR A 108 -17.51 13.73 -14.73
CA THR A 108 -17.70 12.55 -15.58
C THR A 108 -16.45 11.69 -15.69
N ALA A 109 -15.29 12.24 -15.35
CA ALA A 109 -13.99 11.54 -15.33
C ALA A 109 -13.04 12.22 -14.35
N VAL A 110 -11.93 11.54 -14.05
CA VAL A 110 -10.82 12.14 -13.31
C VAL A 110 -10.24 13.31 -14.09
N VAL A 111 -10.00 14.43 -13.41
CA VAL A 111 -9.38 15.64 -13.97
C VAL A 111 -8.21 16.09 -13.11
N ARG A 112 -7.31 16.88 -13.68
CA ARG A 112 -6.19 17.49 -12.96
C ARG A 112 -6.65 18.77 -12.24
N GLU A 113 -6.33 18.89 -10.96
CA GLU A 113 -6.45 20.12 -10.19
C GLU A 113 -5.05 20.71 -10.04
N VAL A 114 -4.84 21.84 -10.69
CA VAL A 114 -3.55 22.52 -10.74
C VAL A 114 -3.22 23.16 -9.38
N LEU A 115 -1.98 23.04 -8.93
CA LEU A 115 -1.47 23.63 -7.71
C LEU A 115 -0.73 24.93 -8.05
N GLU A 116 -1.48 26.02 -8.14
CA GLU A 116 -1.05 27.31 -8.70
C GLU A 116 0.19 27.90 -8.00
N GLN A 117 0.34 27.66 -6.69
CA GLN A 117 1.50 28.14 -5.93
C GLN A 117 2.76 27.29 -6.13
N ASN A 118 2.64 26.14 -6.78
CA ASN A 118 3.76 25.30 -7.14
C ASN A 118 4.22 25.55 -8.57
N ILE A 119 3.34 26.03 -9.44
CA ILE A 119 3.67 26.37 -10.84
C ILE A 119 4.62 27.56 -10.89
N GLY A 120 5.52 27.55 -11.88
CA GLY A 120 6.52 28.59 -12.05
C GLY A 120 7.79 28.38 -11.21
N HIS A 121 7.81 27.37 -10.35
CA HIS A 121 8.99 26.92 -9.63
C HIS A 121 9.50 25.59 -10.16
N ALA A 122 10.81 25.44 -10.26
CA ALA A 122 11.43 24.21 -10.75
C ALA A 122 11.02 22.99 -9.91
N MET A 123 11.01 21.80 -10.54
CA MET A 123 10.69 20.54 -9.88
C MET A 123 11.87 19.95 -9.07
N SER A 124 13.00 20.66 -9.03
CA SER A 124 14.20 20.23 -8.30
C SER A 124 15.09 21.43 -7.95
N GLY A 125 16.05 21.20 -7.05
CA GLY A 125 17.03 22.21 -6.62
C GLY A 125 16.45 23.22 -5.63
N GLU A 126 17.09 24.42 -5.55
CA GLU A 126 16.68 25.43 -4.58
C GLU A 126 15.31 26.03 -4.86
N ASP A 127 14.94 26.16 -6.12
CA ASP A 127 13.65 26.71 -6.51
C ASP A 127 12.48 25.79 -6.15
N TYR A 128 12.73 24.48 -6.04
CA TYR A 128 11.75 23.49 -5.53
C TYR A 128 11.28 23.83 -4.12
N ARG A 129 12.15 24.37 -3.28
CA ARG A 129 11.84 24.78 -1.89
C ARG A 129 10.91 25.99 -1.80
N ARG A 130 10.66 26.67 -2.90
CA ARG A 130 9.71 27.82 -2.97
C ARG A 130 8.27 27.37 -3.19
N ARG A 131 8.06 26.07 -3.49
CA ARG A 131 6.73 25.49 -3.61
C ARG A 131 6.09 25.38 -2.23
N THR A 132 4.82 25.73 -2.12
CA THR A 132 4.14 25.86 -0.83
C THR A 132 2.94 24.91 -0.67
N GLN A 133 2.41 24.38 -1.77
CA GLN A 133 1.27 23.48 -1.72
C GLN A 133 1.74 22.02 -1.50
N TYR A 134 1.87 21.64 -0.24
CA TYR A 134 2.30 20.29 0.17
C TYR A 134 1.15 19.30 0.00
N SER A 135 1.34 18.32 -0.87
CA SER A 135 0.30 17.38 -1.29
C SER A 135 -0.30 16.55 -0.17
N ALA A 136 0.52 16.13 0.82
CA ALA A 136 0.01 15.30 1.91
C ALA A 136 -1.01 16.06 2.77
N ASP A 137 -0.75 17.34 3.09
CA ASP A 137 -1.71 18.20 3.81
C ASP A 137 -2.98 18.45 2.98
N LEU A 138 -2.82 18.66 1.66
CA LEU A 138 -3.96 18.85 0.76
C LEU A 138 -4.85 17.61 0.69
N ILE A 139 -4.25 16.44 0.55
CA ILE A 139 -4.94 15.15 0.50
C ILE A 139 -5.68 14.91 1.82
N HIS A 140 -5.00 15.13 2.95
CA HIS A 140 -5.61 14.97 4.26
C HIS A 140 -6.79 15.92 4.47
N ARG A 141 -6.62 17.19 4.15
CA ARG A 141 -7.71 18.18 4.23
C ARG A 141 -8.93 17.77 3.41
N ARG A 142 -8.74 17.28 2.18
CA ARG A 142 -9.85 16.78 1.35
C ARG A 142 -10.53 15.55 1.97
N ALA A 143 -9.76 14.65 2.58
CA ALA A 143 -10.31 13.52 3.31
C ALA A 143 -11.16 13.97 4.50
N MET A 144 -10.70 14.96 5.27
CA MET A 144 -11.43 15.55 6.39
C MET A 144 -12.71 16.28 5.94
N GLU A 145 -12.63 17.08 4.88
CA GLU A 145 -13.81 17.73 4.26
C GLU A 145 -14.85 16.71 3.80
N TRP A 146 -14.40 15.58 3.25
CA TRP A 146 -15.29 14.49 2.86
C TRP A 146 -15.90 13.80 4.07
N LEU A 147 -15.10 13.49 5.09
CA LEU A 147 -15.57 12.85 6.32
C LEU A 147 -16.58 13.73 7.05
N ASP A 148 -16.38 15.06 7.07
CA ASP A 148 -17.34 16.01 7.67
C ASP A 148 -18.73 15.96 7.02
N ARG A 149 -18.82 15.58 5.74
CA ARG A 149 -20.11 15.42 5.04
C ARG A 149 -20.80 14.07 5.31
N GLN A 150 -20.14 13.10 5.97
CA GLN A 150 -20.77 11.81 6.24
C GLN A 150 -21.77 11.94 7.39
N GLU A 151 -22.83 11.16 7.32
CA GLU A 151 -23.95 11.23 8.25
C GLU A 151 -24.20 9.88 8.94
N LYS A 152 -24.63 9.91 10.18
CA LYS A 152 -25.03 8.71 10.89
C LYS A 152 -26.17 7.99 10.17
N GLY A 153 -26.05 6.66 10.02
CA GLY A 153 -27.03 5.82 9.32
C GLY A 153 -26.85 5.75 7.79
N LYS A 154 -25.89 6.48 7.23
CA LYS A 154 -25.48 6.35 5.84
C LYS A 154 -24.10 5.67 5.79
N PRO A 155 -23.99 4.45 5.26
CA PRO A 155 -22.71 3.74 5.26
C PRO A 155 -21.72 4.40 4.31
N PHE A 156 -20.46 4.42 4.69
CA PHE A 156 -19.37 4.94 3.87
C PHE A 156 -18.14 4.03 3.91
N PHE A 157 -17.37 4.08 2.86
CA PHE A 157 -16.07 3.41 2.72
C PHE A 157 -15.02 4.42 2.25
N ALA A 158 -13.97 4.61 3.05
CA ALA A 158 -12.85 5.48 2.72
C ALA A 158 -11.55 4.68 2.65
N LEU A 159 -10.82 4.81 1.55
CA LEU A 159 -9.47 4.28 1.39
C LEU A 159 -8.48 5.44 1.42
N LEU A 160 -7.71 5.56 2.51
CA LEU A 160 -6.76 6.63 2.73
C LEU A 160 -5.34 6.11 2.43
N THR A 161 -4.90 6.26 1.18
CA THR A 161 -3.61 5.77 0.69
C THR A 161 -2.56 6.87 0.76
N TYR A 162 -2.30 7.36 1.97
CA TYR A 162 -1.27 8.37 2.22
C TYR A 162 0.10 7.88 1.74
N THR A 163 0.88 8.79 1.17
CA THR A 163 2.23 8.48 0.68
C THR A 163 3.29 8.51 1.76
N LEU A 164 3.03 9.20 2.87
CA LEU A 164 3.92 9.24 4.03
C LEU A 164 4.14 7.83 4.63
N PRO A 165 5.36 7.46 4.98
CA PRO A 165 6.62 8.20 4.95
C PRO A 165 7.51 7.84 3.74
N HIS A 166 6.92 7.59 2.55
CA HIS A 166 7.71 7.30 1.34
C HIS A 166 8.64 8.46 0.98
N ALA A 167 9.77 8.18 0.30
CA ALA A 167 10.60 9.22 -0.29
C ALA A 167 9.82 9.93 -1.46
N GLU A 168 10.11 11.21 -1.75
CA GLU A 168 11.19 12.05 -1.22
C GLU A 168 10.96 12.46 0.25
N LEU A 169 12.02 12.66 1.00
CA LEU A 169 11.93 13.05 2.43
C LEU A 169 11.87 14.58 2.56
N VAL A 170 10.87 15.19 1.94
CA VAL A 170 10.71 16.65 1.92
C VAL A 170 9.34 17.03 2.48
N GLN A 171 9.32 17.99 3.39
CA GLN A 171 8.12 18.48 4.08
C GLN A 171 8.17 20.00 4.28
N PRO A 172 7.07 20.63 4.70
CA PRO A 172 7.08 21.99 5.20
C PRO A 172 8.07 22.16 6.36
N ASP A 173 8.80 23.25 6.36
CA ASP A 173 9.70 23.61 7.46
C ASP A 173 8.88 24.20 8.62
N ASP A 174 8.24 23.33 9.37
CA ASP A 174 7.37 23.68 10.49
C ASP A 174 7.92 23.21 11.85
N SER A 175 7.15 23.42 12.89
CA SER A 175 7.53 23.06 14.25
C SER A 175 7.86 21.57 14.44
N LEU A 176 7.23 20.70 13.64
CA LEU A 176 7.43 19.26 13.70
C LEU A 176 8.82 18.86 13.18
N VAL A 177 9.18 19.38 12.01
CA VAL A 177 10.53 19.17 11.44
C VAL A 177 11.59 19.78 12.37
N GLN A 178 11.36 21.02 12.81
CA GLN A 178 12.28 21.71 13.73
C GLN A 178 12.46 20.98 15.05
N HIS A 179 11.44 20.29 15.55
CA HIS A 179 11.55 19.44 16.74
C HIS A 179 12.59 18.33 16.54
N TYR A 180 12.48 17.57 15.44
CA TYR A 180 13.39 16.46 15.16
C TYR A 180 14.80 16.92 14.76
N MET A 181 14.94 18.06 14.07
CA MET A 181 16.25 18.64 13.79
C MET A 181 17.02 18.99 15.08
N ARG A 182 16.34 19.43 16.12
CA ARG A 182 16.96 19.65 17.44
C ARG A 182 17.35 18.35 18.15
N GLN A 183 16.60 17.26 17.92
CA GLN A 183 16.92 15.94 18.51
C GLN A 183 18.09 15.26 17.79
N PHE A 184 18.18 15.38 16.48
CA PHE A 184 19.17 14.70 15.64
C PHE A 184 20.23 15.69 15.15
N GLN A 185 21.07 16.20 16.08
CA GLN A 185 22.02 17.29 15.80
C GLN A 185 23.10 16.95 14.76
N GLN A 186 23.46 15.67 14.59
CA GLN A 186 24.43 15.18 13.60
C GLN A 186 23.73 14.34 12.53
N ASP A 187 22.71 14.92 11.93
CA ASP A 187 21.90 14.23 10.92
C ASP A 187 22.60 14.20 9.55
N LYS A 188 22.27 13.22 8.75
CA LYS A 188 22.80 13.09 7.39
C LYS A 188 21.98 13.87 6.36
N ASN A 189 22.65 14.17 5.24
CA ASN A 189 22.04 14.77 4.07
C ASN A 189 22.02 13.77 2.93
N TYR A 190 20.99 13.87 2.11
CA TYR A 190 20.87 13.15 0.86
C TYR A 190 21.08 14.13 -0.31
N PRO A 191 22.04 13.87 -1.23
CA PRO A 191 22.39 14.83 -2.28
C PRO A 191 21.38 14.85 -3.45
N GLY A 192 20.36 13.99 -3.43
CA GLY A 192 19.45 13.77 -4.55
C GLY A 192 19.98 12.75 -5.54
N ASP A 193 19.08 12.18 -6.35
CA ASP A 193 19.43 11.24 -7.40
C ASP A 193 19.91 11.96 -8.65
N LYS A 194 20.91 11.39 -9.32
CA LYS A 194 21.24 11.79 -10.71
C LYS A 194 20.05 11.39 -11.61
N GLY A 195 19.33 12.37 -12.12
CA GLY A 195 18.12 12.16 -12.92
C GLY A 195 16.82 12.51 -12.24
N SER A 196 16.88 13.16 -11.05
CA SER A 196 15.74 13.81 -10.37
C SER A 196 14.60 12.87 -9.94
N ARG A 197 14.92 11.63 -9.56
CA ARG A 197 13.90 10.74 -8.98
C ARG A 197 13.46 11.24 -7.60
N TYR A 198 14.43 11.63 -6.75
CA TYR A 198 14.22 12.22 -5.43
C TYR A 198 15.08 13.47 -5.29
N ASN A 199 14.48 14.53 -4.78
CA ASN A 199 15.19 15.78 -4.51
C ASN A 199 16.22 15.63 -3.37
N ALA A 200 17.23 16.51 -3.37
CA ALA A 200 18.17 16.63 -2.29
C ALA A 200 17.45 16.99 -0.99
N THR A 201 17.79 16.31 0.08
CA THR A 201 17.17 16.47 1.41
C THR A 201 18.23 16.68 2.44
N MET A 202 18.09 17.73 3.25
CA MET A 202 18.89 17.93 4.45
C MET A 202 18.20 17.29 5.65
N HIS A 203 18.99 16.77 6.59
CA HIS A 203 18.47 16.20 7.84
C HIS A 203 17.50 15.03 7.62
N THR A 204 17.93 14.00 6.89
CA THR A 204 17.05 12.91 6.42
C THR A 204 16.37 12.15 7.54
N HIS A 205 17.04 11.92 8.68
CA HIS A 205 16.41 11.27 9.83
C HIS A 205 15.32 12.15 10.46
N ALA A 206 15.60 13.46 10.60
CA ALA A 206 14.61 14.40 11.12
C ALA A 206 13.38 14.51 10.20
N GLN A 207 13.61 14.57 8.89
CA GLN A 207 12.53 14.59 7.89
C GLN A 207 11.69 13.30 7.97
N PHE A 208 12.32 12.13 8.01
CA PHE A 208 11.61 10.86 8.09
C PHE A 208 10.78 10.73 9.38
N ALA A 209 11.39 11.08 10.55
CA ALA A 209 10.67 11.05 11.82
C ALA A 209 9.48 12.02 11.83
N ALA A 210 9.65 13.21 11.26
CA ALA A 210 8.58 14.19 11.14
C ALA A 210 7.46 13.71 10.19
N MET A 211 7.79 12.98 9.12
CA MET A 211 6.77 12.36 8.24
C MET A 211 5.91 11.33 8.99
N ILE A 212 6.52 10.49 9.82
CA ILE A 212 5.79 9.54 10.66
C ILE A 212 4.87 10.27 11.64
N SER A 213 5.38 11.29 12.32
CA SER A 213 4.58 12.06 13.28
C SER A 213 3.46 12.86 12.60
N ARG A 214 3.69 13.36 11.39
CA ARG A 214 2.63 14.01 10.59
C ARG A 214 1.53 13.02 10.23
N LEU A 215 1.88 11.82 9.82
CA LEU A 215 0.91 10.75 9.57
C LEU A 215 0.10 10.41 10.83
N ASP A 216 0.77 10.31 11.98
CA ASP A 216 0.12 10.08 13.28
C ASP A 216 -0.84 11.23 13.64
N CYS A 217 -0.46 12.48 13.38
CA CYS A 217 -1.36 13.62 13.54
C CYS A 217 -2.61 13.51 12.67
N TYR A 218 -2.46 13.11 11.39
CA TYR A 218 -3.60 12.91 10.49
C TYR A 218 -4.53 11.80 10.97
N VAL A 219 -3.98 10.68 11.45
CA VAL A 219 -4.79 9.61 12.04
C VAL A 219 -5.53 10.12 13.28
N GLY A 220 -4.84 10.87 14.16
CA GLY A 220 -5.46 11.49 15.33
C GLY A 220 -6.58 12.46 14.98
N GLU A 221 -6.46 13.23 13.90
CA GLU A 221 -7.51 14.13 13.42
C GLU A 221 -8.72 13.36 12.90
N LEU A 222 -8.49 12.30 12.11
CA LEU A 222 -9.56 11.41 11.63
C LEU A 222 -10.34 10.78 12.79
N MET A 223 -9.63 10.28 13.81
CA MET A 223 -10.25 9.67 14.97
C MET A 223 -11.12 10.68 15.75
N ARG A 224 -10.58 11.89 15.99
CA ARG A 224 -11.36 12.96 16.67
C ARG A 224 -12.59 13.38 15.85
N GLU A 225 -12.48 13.40 14.52
CA GLU A 225 -13.61 13.75 13.66
C GLU A 225 -14.72 12.68 13.70
N LEU A 226 -14.34 11.39 13.66
CA LEU A 226 -15.30 10.29 13.86
C LEU A 226 -16.03 10.42 15.21
N ASP A 227 -15.30 10.74 16.29
CA ASP A 227 -15.86 10.95 17.63
C ASP A 227 -16.81 12.16 17.64
N ARG A 228 -16.39 13.31 17.10
CA ARG A 228 -17.20 14.54 17.00
C ARG A 228 -18.51 14.32 16.28
N LYS A 229 -18.50 13.48 15.24
CA LYS A 229 -19.69 13.16 14.43
C LYS A 229 -20.55 12.04 15.03
N GLY A 230 -20.10 11.38 16.10
CA GLY A 230 -20.77 10.21 16.68
C GLY A 230 -20.77 9.00 15.77
N LEU A 231 -19.74 8.87 14.90
CA LEU A 231 -19.57 7.77 13.97
C LEU A 231 -18.62 6.68 14.48
N SER A 232 -17.85 6.96 15.53
CA SER A 232 -16.80 6.08 16.05
C SER A 232 -17.29 4.68 16.39
N GLU A 233 -18.47 4.55 17.00
CA GLU A 233 -19.02 3.27 17.44
C GLU A 233 -19.52 2.39 16.29
N SER A 234 -19.75 2.98 15.11
CA SER A 234 -20.23 2.28 13.91
C SER A 234 -19.21 2.22 12.78
N THR A 235 -17.96 2.61 13.05
CA THR A 235 -16.90 2.64 12.03
C THR A 235 -15.77 1.69 12.39
N MET A 236 -15.47 0.75 11.48
CA MET A 236 -14.24 -0.02 11.52
C MET A 236 -13.11 0.84 10.94
N VAL A 237 -12.05 1.05 11.72
CA VAL A 237 -10.83 1.74 11.29
C VAL A 237 -9.70 0.71 11.19
N VAL A 238 -9.09 0.61 10.01
CA VAL A 238 -7.93 -0.27 9.76
C VAL A 238 -6.72 0.60 9.44
N PHE A 239 -5.65 0.44 10.21
CA PHE A 239 -4.36 1.07 9.95
C PHE A 239 -3.34 0.00 9.55
N THR A 240 -2.66 0.21 8.42
CA THR A 240 -1.66 -0.71 7.91
C THR A 240 -0.67 0.00 6.98
N SER A 241 0.33 -0.73 6.49
CA SER A 241 1.29 -0.28 5.46
C SER A 241 1.24 -1.21 4.26
N ASP A 242 1.65 -0.74 3.08
CA ASP A 242 1.69 -1.53 1.84
C ASP A 242 2.89 -2.48 1.76
N ASN A 243 4.00 -2.15 2.44
CA ASN A 243 5.23 -2.95 2.49
C ASN A 243 6.08 -2.60 3.73
N GLY A 244 7.13 -3.37 3.94
CA GLY A 244 8.14 -3.08 4.95
C GLY A 244 8.93 -1.81 4.64
N PRO A 245 9.84 -1.37 5.54
CA PRO A 245 10.57 -0.12 5.41
C PRO A 245 11.44 -0.08 4.15
N HIS A 246 11.77 1.14 3.71
CA HIS A 246 12.59 1.40 2.52
C HIS A 246 13.87 2.18 2.88
N GLU A 247 14.81 2.23 1.94
CA GLU A 247 16.06 3.00 2.02
C GLU A 247 16.16 4.09 0.93
N GLU A 248 15.04 4.40 0.29
CA GLU A 248 14.98 5.34 -0.84
C GLU A 248 15.07 6.79 -0.36
N GLY A 249 15.65 7.68 -1.19
CA GLY A 249 15.70 9.13 -0.93
C GLY A 249 16.46 9.53 0.35
N GLY A 250 17.40 8.69 0.82
CA GLY A 250 18.16 8.92 2.03
C GLY A 250 17.53 8.39 3.32
N ALA A 251 16.40 7.66 3.25
CA ALA A 251 15.84 6.97 4.40
C ALA A 251 16.85 5.95 4.95
N ASP A 252 16.87 5.84 6.27
CA ASP A 252 17.81 4.96 6.97
C ASP A 252 17.06 4.09 8.00
N PRO A 253 16.59 2.90 7.58
CA PRO A 253 15.87 2.02 8.48
C PRO A 253 16.72 1.52 9.65
N THR A 254 18.06 1.55 9.56
CA THR A 254 18.94 1.10 10.65
C THR A 254 19.00 2.13 11.76
N PHE A 255 18.99 3.42 11.44
CA PHE A 255 19.00 4.51 12.43
C PHE A 255 17.82 4.40 13.42
N PHE A 256 16.66 3.97 12.97
CA PHE A 256 15.47 3.83 13.81
C PHE A 256 15.35 2.46 14.51
N GLY A 257 16.45 1.80 14.76
CA GLY A 257 16.53 0.56 15.55
C GLY A 257 16.00 -0.67 14.83
N ARG A 258 16.02 -0.66 13.50
CA ARG A 258 15.62 -1.82 12.70
C ARG A 258 16.77 -2.80 12.43
N ASP A 259 17.95 -2.50 12.94
CA ASP A 259 19.14 -3.31 12.83
C ASP A 259 18.88 -4.77 13.24
N GLY A 260 18.81 -5.63 12.26
CA GLY A 260 18.80 -7.08 12.44
C GLY A 260 17.52 -7.73 12.96
N LYS A 261 16.39 -7.01 13.08
CA LYS A 261 15.16 -7.67 13.55
C LYS A 261 14.46 -8.52 12.49
N LEU A 262 14.42 -8.08 11.24
CA LEU A 262 13.84 -8.85 10.14
C LEU A 262 14.66 -8.63 8.87
N LYS A 263 14.94 -9.71 8.15
CA LYS A 263 15.70 -9.67 6.91
C LYS A 263 14.90 -9.01 5.77
N GLY A 264 15.59 -8.24 4.95
CA GLY A 264 15.01 -7.58 3.79
C GLY A 264 14.31 -6.27 4.12
N LEU A 265 13.98 -5.54 3.08
CA LEU A 265 13.30 -4.24 3.05
C LEU A 265 12.22 -4.29 1.97
N LYS A 266 11.52 -3.18 1.70
CA LYS A 266 10.70 -2.99 0.52
C LYS A 266 11.33 -3.64 -0.72
N ARG A 267 10.57 -4.28 -1.56
CA ARG A 267 10.99 -5.09 -2.72
C ARG A 267 11.63 -6.44 -2.37
N SER A 268 11.55 -6.89 -1.13
CA SER A 268 12.01 -8.21 -0.72
C SER A 268 10.85 -9.08 -0.28
N CYS A 269 10.88 -10.37 -0.64
CA CYS A 269 9.95 -11.37 -0.11
C CYS A 269 10.39 -11.99 1.23
N HIS A 270 11.51 -11.54 1.81
CA HIS A 270 11.86 -11.84 3.20
C HIS A 270 10.93 -11.13 4.18
N GLU A 271 10.86 -11.59 5.42
CA GLU A 271 9.94 -11.07 6.45
C GLU A 271 10.00 -9.54 6.58
N GLY A 272 11.18 -8.94 6.48
CA GLY A 272 11.33 -7.50 6.58
C GLY A 272 10.74 -6.68 5.44
N GLY A 273 10.46 -7.30 4.30
CA GLY A 273 9.78 -6.63 3.17
C GLY A 273 8.27 -6.80 3.18
N ILE A 274 7.76 -7.90 3.78
CA ILE A 274 6.35 -8.28 3.71
C ILE A 274 5.61 -8.22 5.05
N ARG A 275 6.31 -8.28 6.19
CA ARG A 275 5.68 -8.17 7.51
C ARG A 275 5.48 -6.70 7.85
N ILE A 276 4.23 -6.30 8.00
CA ILE A 276 3.78 -4.92 8.17
C ILE A 276 2.92 -4.77 9.43
N PRO A 277 2.79 -3.57 10.01
CA PRO A 277 1.81 -3.31 11.04
C PRO A 277 0.38 -3.50 10.50
N PHE A 278 -0.50 -4.08 11.33
CA PHE A 278 -1.92 -4.19 11.03
C PHE A 278 -2.71 -4.01 12.32
N ILE A 279 -3.48 -2.93 12.39
CA ILE A 279 -4.23 -2.53 13.59
C ILE A 279 -5.68 -2.31 13.19
N VAL A 280 -6.60 -2.90 13.94
CA VAL A 280 -8.05 -2.70 13.74
C VAL A 280 -8.67 -2.12 15.00
N ARG A 281 -9.41 -1.03 14.83
CA ARG A 281 -10.34 -0.50 15.83
C ARG A 281 -11.76 -0.67 15.32
N TRP A 282 -12.55 -1.44 16.05
CA TRP A 282 -13.96 -1.64 15.73
C TRP A 282 -14.75 -1.87 17.03
N PRO A 283 -15.26 -0.79 17.65
CA PRO A 283 -15.99 -0.89 18.90
C PRO A 283 -17.16 -1.87 18.83
N GLY A 284 -17.37 -2.64 19.90
CA GLY A 284 -18.40 -3.67 19.94
C GLY A 284 -18.06 -5.00 19.26
N HIS A 285 -17.01 -5.03 18.43
CA HIS A 285 -16.56 -6.22 17.70
C HIS A 285 -15.14 -6.65 18.08
N VAL A 286 -14.21 -5.72 18.10
CA VAL A 286 -12.80 -6.00 18.46
C VAL A 286 -12.55 -5.57 19.91
N ALA A 287 -12.11 -6.50 20.75
CA ALA A 287 -11.78 -6.21 22.14
C ALA A 287 -10.58 -5.25 22.24
N PRO A 288 -10.67 -4.15 23.01
CA PRO A 288 -9.57 -3.22 23.20
C PRO A 288 -8.30 -3.92 23.72
N GLY A 289 -7.14 -3.59 23.12
CA GLY A 289 -5.84 -4.13 23.52
C GLY A 289 -5.62 -5.61 23.17
N SER A 290 -6.53 -6.24 22.43
CA SER A 290 -6.32 -7.61 21.97
C SER A 290 -5.18 -7.71 20.96
N VAL A 291 -4.46 -8.82 20.99
CA VAL A 291 -3.37 -9.17 20.07
C VAL A 291 -3.64 -10.56 19.52
N SER A 292 -3.36 -10.77 18.24
CA SER A 292 -3.54 -12.05 17.57
C SER A 292 -2.28 -12.49 16.85
N GLU A 293 -1.96 -13.78 16.93
CA GLU A 293 -0.90 -14.46 16.17
C GLU A 293 -1.41 -15.06 14.85
N HIS A 294 -2.66 -14.77 14.47
CA HIS A 294 -3.22 -15.28 13.22
C HIS A 294 -2.42 -14.80 12.02
N GLN A 295 -2.02 -15.75 11.17
CA GLN A 295 -1.27 -15.46 9.95
C GLN A 295 -2.23 -15.09 8.82
N MET A 296 -2.15 -13.86 8.37
CA MET A 296 -2.97 -13.30 7.30
C MET A 296 -2.13 -12.52 6.28
N ALA A 297 -2.73 -12.20 5.17
CA ALA A 297 -2.13 -11.35 4.15
C ALA A 297 -3.15 -10.38 3.54
N PHE A 298 -2.72 -9.45 2.69
CA PHE A 298 -3.61 -8.43 2.12
C PHE A 298 -4.80 -8.98 1.31
N TRP A 299 -4.66 -10.14 0.70
CA TRP A 299 -5.78 -10.75 -0.03
C TRP A 299 -6.92 -11.20 0.88
N ASP A 300 -6.68 -11.31 2.20
CA ASP A 300 -7.68 -11.65 3.21
C ASP A 300 -8.57 -10.45 3.60
N VAL A 301 -8.12 -9.23 3.31
CA VAL A 301 -8.87 -8.01 3.65
C VAL A 301 -10.20 -7.95 2.90
N LEU A 302 -10.22 -8.30 1.61
CA LEU A 302 -11.45 -8.25 0.81
C LEU A 302 -12.54 -9.18 1.38
N PRO A 303 -12.31 -10.49 1.56
CA PRO A 303 -13.32 -11.38 2.15
C PRO A 303 -13.72 -10.96 3.58
N THR A 304 -12.79 -10.46 4.38
CA THR A 304 -13.07 -9.99 5.73
C THR A 304 -14.04 -8.80 5.73
N LEU A 305 -13.78 -7.80 4.89
CA LEU A 305 -14.66 -6.64 4.79
C LEU A 305 -16.01 -7.01 4.16
N CYS A 306 -16.04 -7.91 3.17
CA CYS A 306 -17.29 -8.44 2.62
C CYS A 306 -18.12 -9.11 3.71
N GLN A 307 -17.53 -10.00 4.49
CA GLN A 307 -18.22 -10.67 5.58
C GLN A 307 -18.70 -9.71 6.66
N ALA A 308 -17.87 -8.72 7.03
CA ALA A 308 -18.22 -7.69 8.00
C ALA A 308 -19.46 -6.85 7.60
N ILE A 309 -19.74 -6.75 6.30
CA ILE A 309 -20.93 -6.06 5.79
C ILE A 309 -22.07 -7.02 5.40
N GLY A 310 -21.99 -8.29 5.82
CA GLY A 310 -23.03 -9.31 5.59
C GLY A 310 -23.06 -9.87 4.17
N VAL A 311 -21.90 -9.98 3.51
CA VAL A 311 -21.75 -10.60 2.18
C VAL A 311 -20.86 -11.83 2.30
N ASP A 312 -21.43 -12.93 2.79
CA ASP A 312 -20.71 -14.20 2.97
C ASP A 312 -20.47 -14.93 1.64
N ASP A 313 -21.32 -14.71 0.66
CA ASP A 313 -21.28 -15.32 -0.67
C ASP A 313 -20.53 -14.47 -1.71
N PHE A 314 -19.61 -13.59 -1.27
CA PHE A 314 -18.98 -12.60 -2.13
C PHE A 314 -18.30 -13.20 -3.37
N ALA A 315 -17.66 -14.35 -3.22
CA ALA A 315 -16.93 -14.99 -4.30
C ALA A 315 -17.89 -15.40 -5.45
N SER A 316 -19.01 -16.06 -5.12
CA SER A 316 -20.00 -16.44 -6.14
C SER A 316 -20.77 -15.25 -6.71
N ARG A 317 -20.94 -14.20 -5.91
CA ARG A 317 -21.70 -13.00 -6.30
C ARG A 317 -20.91 -12.06 -7.21
N TYR A 318 -19.61 -11.91 -6.97
CA TYR A 318 -18.78 -10.90 -7.61
C TYR A 318 -17.72 -11.44 -8.56
N ALA A 319 -17.55 -12.77 -8.67
CA ALA A 319 -16.69 -13.35 -9.70
C ALA A 319 -17.23 -12.97 -11.10
N ARG A 320 -16.36 -12.42 -11.94
CA ARG A 320 -16.69 -11.95 -13.30
C ARG A 320 -16.39 -12.98 -14.38
N GLY A 321 -15.93 -14.17 -14.00
CA GLY A 321 -15.63 -15.28 -14.89
C GLY A 321 -15.04 -16.46 -14.13
N SER A 322 -14.82 -17.57 -14.82
CA SER A 322 -14.23 -18.78 -14.22
C SER A 322 -12.80 -18.59 -13.74
N GLU A 323 -12.11 -17.62 -14.30
CA GLU A 323 -10.71 -17.28 -13.97
C GLU A 323 -10.60 -16.24 -12.84
N ASP A 324 -11.72 -15.68 -12.38
CA ASP A 324 -11.74 -14.70 -11.29
C ASP A 324 -11.68 -15.43 -9.95
N ARG A 325 -10.46 -15.71 -9.51
CA ARG A 325 -10.15 -16.46 -8.30
C ARG A 325 -9.93 -15.52 -7.12
N PHE A 326 -10.50 -15.86 -5.98
CA PHE A 326 -10.25 -15.20 -4.71
C PHE A 326 -9.43 -16.13 -3.81
N ASP A 327 -8.27 -15.67 -3.36
CA ASP A 327 -7.35 -16.47 -2.56
C ASP A 327 -7.48 -16.20 -1.06
N GLY A 328 -8.18 -15.11 -0.70
CA GLY A 328 -8.31 -14.65 0.66
C GLY A 328 -9.26 -15.50 1.51
N LEU A 329 -8.90 -15.65 2.77
CA LEU A 329 -9.76 -16.16 3.84
C LEU A 329 -10.12 -15.02 4.79
N SER A 330 -11.40 -14.93 5.16
CA SER A 330 -11.84 -13.91 6.13
C SER A 330 -11.20 -14.15 7.49
N PHE A 331 -10.63 -13.10 8.09
CA PHE A 331 -10.17 -13.09 9.48
C PHE A 331 -11.16 -12.42 10.43
N LEU A 332 -12.42 -12.26 10.01
CA LEU A 332 -13.48 -11.72 10.87
C LEU A 332 -13.67 -12.51 12.17
N PRO A 333 -13.64 -13.87 12.19
CA PRO A 333 -13.73 -14.59 13.45
C PRO A 333 -12.62 -14.23 14.44
N THR A 334 -11.39 -14.00 13.97
CA THR A 334 -10.28 -13.53 14.81
C THR A 334 -10.54 -12.14 15.37
N LEU A 335 -11.06 -11.21 14.57
CA LEU A 335 -11.42 -9.87 15.01
C LEU A 335 -12.49 -9.88 16.10
N GLU A 336 -13.46 -10.77 16.00
CA GLU A 336 -14.57 -10.92 16.94
C GLU A 336 -14.26 -11.82 18.16
N GLY A 337 -13.00 -12.22 18.34
CA GLY A 337 -12.59 -13.03 19.48
C GLY A 337 -13.05 -14.50 19.41
N ARG A 338 -13.29 -15.02 18.22
CA ARG A 338 -13.72 -16.41 17.93
C ARG A 338 -12.62 -17.22 17.22
N PRO A 339 -11.41 -17.35 17.81
CA PRO A 339 -10.26 -17.95 17.11
C PRO A 339 -10.45 -19.42 16.73
N THR A 340 -11.34 -20.16 17.41
CA THR A 340 -11.65 -21.56 17.07
C THR A 340 -12.46 -21.72 15.79
N GLU A 341 -13.11 -20.66 15.32
CA GLU A 341 -13.88 -20.62 14.07
C GLU A 341 -13.04 -20.06 12.91
N GLN A 342 -11.81 -19.62 13.20
CA GLN A 342 -10.96 -18.96 12.21
C GLN A 342 -10.42 -19.94 11.17
N PRO A 343 -10.76 -19.79 9.88
CA PRO A 343 -10.13 -20.58 8.81
C PRO A 343 -8.65 -20.22 8.70
N ILE A 344 -7.82 -21.21 8.43
CA ILE A 344 -6.36 -21.09 8.37
C ILE A 344 -5.91 -21.43 6.95
N HIS A 345 -5.05 -20.59 6.38
CA HIS A 345 -4.39 -20.91 5.13
C HIS A 345 -3.49 -22.14 5.27
N ASP A 346 -3.55 -23.08 4.31
CA ASP A 346 -2.54 -24.15 4.21
C ASP A 346 -1.16 -23.52 4.00
N HIS A 347 -1.07 -22.51 3.16
CA HIS A 347 0.15 -21.75 2.92
C HIS A 347 -0.18 -20.31 2.49
N LEU A 348 0.80 -19.42 2.60
CA LEU A 348 0.78 -18.07 2.04
C LEU A 348 1.80 -17.97 0.90
N TYR A 349 1.46 -17.22 -0.16
CA TYR A 349 2.25 -17.16 -1.40
C TYR A 349 2.48 -15.73 -1.87
N TRP A 350 3.71 -15.41 -2.28
CA TRP A 350 4.08 -14.11 -2.84
C TRP A 350 5.00 -14.24 -4.05
N GLU A 351 4.79 -13.38 -5.02
CA GLU A 351 5.73 -13.12 -6.11
C GLU A 351 6.01 -11.63 -6.24
N PHE A 352 7.24 -11.28 -6.54
CA PHE A 352 7.65 -9.93 -6.86
C PHE A 352 8.54 -9.93 -8.10
N GLY A 353 7.97 -9.48 -9.23
CA GLY A 353 8.59 -9.60 -10.55
C GLY A 353 9.85 -8.75 -10.73
N GLU A 354 9.88 -7.53 -10.17
CA GLU A 354 11.02 -6.62 -10.37
C GLU A 354 12.35 -7.16 -9.83
N THR A 355 12.31 -7.86 -8.73
CA THR A 355 13.51 -8.46 -8.12
C THR A 355 13.62 -9.96 -8.38
N ASN A 356 12.67 -10.51 -9.14
CA ASN A 356 12.60 -11.93 -9.49
C ASN A 356 12.65 -12.81 -8.24
N GLN A 357 11.67 -12.59 -7.34
CA GLN A 357 11.54 -13.30 -6.08
C GLN A 357 10.18 -13.97 -5.96
N ILE A 358 10.15 -15.12 -5.28
CA ILE A 358 8.96 -15.84 -4.87
C ILE A 358 9.12 -16.18 -3.40
N ALA A 359 8.07 -16.16 -2.59
CA ALA A 359 8.07 -16.73 -1.26
C ALA A 359 6.84 -17.60 -1.03
N VAL A 360 7.06 -18.66 -0.25
CA VAL A 360 5.99 -19.54 0.28
C VAL A 360 6.19 -19.66 1.77
N ARG A 361 5.13 -19.45 2.53
CA ARG A 361 5.10 -19.74 3.97
C ARG A 361 4.12 -20.88 4.25
N TRP A 362 4.59 -21.93 4.93
CA TRP A 362 3.81 -23.08 5.38
C TRP A 362 4.06 -23.30 6.87
N GLY A 363 3.13 -22.86 7.70
CA GLY A 363 3.34 -22.82 9.14
C GLY A 363 4.56 -21.95 9.52
N ASN A 364 5.55 -22.53 10.19
CA ASN A 364 6.82 -21.86 10.50
C ASN A 364 7.84 -21.93 9.36
N TRP A 365 7.66 -22.85 8.41
CA TRP A 365 8.56 -22.96 7.28
C TRP A 365 8.34 -21.88 6.27
N LYS A 366 9.42 -21.26 5.84
CA LYS A 366 9.41 -20.27 4.76
C LYS A 366 10.49 -20.57 3.73
N MET A 367 10.10 -20.60 2.48
CA MET A 367 11.02 -20.65 1.36
C MET A 367 11.02 -19.31 0.65
N VAL A 368 12.21 -18.77 0.36
CA VAL A 368 12.40 -17.62 -0.52
C VAL A 368 13.20 -18.07 -1.72
N VAL A 369 12.64 -17.86 -2.91
CA VAL A 369 13.29 -18.16 -4.18
C VAL A 369 13.78 -16.84 -4.79
N LYS A 370 15.05 -16.74 -5.09
CA LYS A 370 15.62 -15.58 -5.79
C LYS A 370 16.24 -16.03 -7.10
N ARG A 371 15.69 -15.57 -8.24
CA ARG A 371 16.14 -15.96 -9.57
C ARG A 371 16.24 -17.49 -9.73
N GLY A 372 15.19 -18.20 -9.33
CA GLY A 372 15.09 -19.65 -9.41
C GLY A 372 15.89 -20.44 -8.36
N LYS A 373 16.62 -19.77 -7.47
CA LYS A 373 17.40 -20.42 -6.40
C LYS A 373 16.63 -20.36 -5.07
N PRO A 374 16.13 -21.47 -4.52
CA PRO A 374 15.42 -21.50 -3.28
C PRO A 374 16.37 -21.52 -2.07
N ALA A 375 15.95 -20.87 -0.98
CA ALA A 375 16.52 -21.00 0.36
C ALA A 375 15.37 -21.25 1.33
N LEU A 376 15.59 -22.09 2.36
CA LEU A 376 14.57 -22.55 3.30
C LEU A 376 14.90 -22.08 4.72
N TYR A 377 13.91 -21.58 5.43
CA TYR A 377 14.05 -21.06 6.80
C TYR A 377 12.96 -21.62 7.71
N ASP A 378 13.27 -21.76 9.01
CA ASP A 378 12.31 -22.04 10.06
C ASP A 378 12.09 -20.79 10.91
N LEU A 379 11.01 -20.05 10.66
CA LEU A 379 10.69 -18.79 11.34
C LEU A 379 10.38 -18.96 12.83
N GLY A 380 10.09 -20.19 13.28
CA GLY A 380 9.89 -20.48 14.70
C GLY A 380 11.18 -20.40 15.51
N THR A 381 12.32 -20.66 14.88
CA THR A 381 13.64 -20.62 15.52
C THR A 381 14.58 -19.57 14.95
N ASP A 382 14.29 -19.07 13.74
CA ASP A 382 15.13 -18.11 13.00
C ASP A 382 14.23 -17.10 12.27
N ILE A 383 13.67 -16.16 13.02
CA ILE A 383 12.83 -15.08 12.48
C ILE A 383 13.63 -14.12 11.57
N HIS A 384 14.96 -14.15 11.65
CA HIS A 384 15.86 -13.32 10.87
C HIS A 384 16.19 -13.91 9.49
N GLU A 385 15.79 -15.18 9.24
CA GLU A 385 16.07 -15.87 7.98
C GLU A 385 17.58 -15.93 7.65
N ASP A 386 18.42 -16.15 8.68
CA ASP A 386 19.88 -16.12 8.52
C ASP A 386 20.44 -17.49 8.11
N ARG A 387 19.79 -18.57 8.53
CA ARG A 387 20.27 -19.92 8.32
C ARG A 387 19.45 -20.64 7.23
N ASP A 388 20.06 -20.86 6.08
CA ASP A 388 19.46 -21.70 5.04
C ASP A 388 19.48 -23.18 5.43
N LEU A 389 18.30 -23.76 5.55
CA LEU A 389 18.06 -25.15 5.94
C LEU A 389 17.74 -26.06 4.74
N SER A 390 17.86 -25.59 3.51
CA SER A 390 17.47 -26.31 2.28
C SER A 390 18.18 -27.66 2.13
N ALA A 391 19.44 -27.74 2.49
CA ALA A 391 20.22 -28.99 2.44
C ALA A 391 19.87 -29.98 3.58
N ILE A 392 19.34 -29.46 4.71
CA ILE A 392 19.02 -30.27 5.91
C ILE A 392 17.63 -30.88 5.78
N TYR A 393 16.67 -30.13 5.19
CA TYR A 393 15.27 -30.55 5.08
C TYR A 393 14.78 -30.61 3.63
N PRO A 394 15.39 -31.49 2.77
CA PRO A 394 15.04 -31.55 1.34
C PRO A 394 13.58 -31.96 1.09
N GLY A 395 12.96 -32.72 2.01
CA GLY A 395 11.54 -33.08 1.90
C GLY A 395 10.60 -31.90 2.06
N ILE A 396 10.91 -30.98 2.98
CA ILE A 396 10.14 -29.73 3.17
C ILE A 396 10.36 -28.83 1.96
N LEU A 397 11.62 -28.65 1.54
CA LEU A 397 11.94 -27.87 0.35
C LEU A 397 11.17 -28.35 -0.88
N LYS A 398 11.14 -29.68 -1.12
CA LYS A 398 10.38 -30.29 -2.22
C LYS A 398 8.89 -29.96 -2.17
N ARG A 399 8.27 -29.99 -0.96
CA ARG A 399 6.85 -29.59 -0.76
C ARG A 399 6.64 -28.14 -1.17
N LEU A 400 7.48 -27.22 -0.70
CA LEU A 400 7.32 -25.79 -0.98
C LEU A 400 7.57 -25.46 -2.45
N ILE A 401 8.53 -26.14 -3.11
CA ILE A 401 8.74 -26.02 -4.57
C ILE A 401 7.51 -26.50 -5.32
N ARG A 402 6.84 -27.57 -4.88
CA ARG A 402 5.59 -28.02 -5.50
C ARG A 402 4.50 -26.94 -5.40
N ILE A 403 4.33 -26.31 -4.23
CA ILE A 403 3.37 -25.20 -4.05
C ILE A 403 3.68 -24.06 -5.03
N VAL A 404 4.95 -23.71 -5.24
CA VAL A 404 5.30 -22.68 -6.23
C VAL A 404 4.77 -23.02 -7.62
N HIS A 405 4.90 -24.28 -8.05
CA HIS A 405 4.42 -24.69 -9.36
C HIS A 405 2.90 -24.85 -9.45
N GLU A 406 2.22 -25.02 -8.35
CA GLU A 406 0.75 -25.10 -8.26
C GLU A 406 0.11 -23.70 -8.24
N GLU A 407 0.74 -22.75 -7.55
CA GLU A 407 0.19 -21.39 -7.35
C GLU A 407 0.67 -20.36 -8.38
N HIS A 408 1.71 -20.66 -9.14
CA HIS A 408 2.19 -19.74 -10.16
C HIS A 408 1.30 -19.77 -11.41
N GLN A 409 0.79 -18.62 -11.80
CA GLN A 409 0.19 -18.38 -13.12
C GLN A 409 1.06 -17.39 -13.91
N GLU A 410 1.17 -17.59 -15.22
CA GLU A 410 1.90 -16.67 -16.08
C GLU A 410 1.26 -15.27 -16.06
N SER A 411 2.09 -14.24 -15.91
CA SER A 411 1.63 -12.85 -15.99
C SER A 411 2.07 -12.25 -17.34
N PRO A 412 1.17 -11.54 -18.04
CA PRO A 412 1.55 -10.86 -19.29
C PRO A 412 2.50 -9.67 -19.06
N VAL A 413 2.65 -9.23 -17.81
CA VAL A 413 3.39 -8.01 -17.45
C VAL A 413 4.69 -8.30 -16.71
N PHE A 414 4.68 -9.33 -15.85
CA PHE A 414 5.81 -9.69 -14.99
C PHE A 414 6.18 -11.16 -15.13
N SER A 415 7.47 -11.44 -15.18
CA SER A 415 7.98 -12.80 -15.15
C SER A 415 8.81 -13.04 -13.90
N VAL A 416 8.75 -14.26 -13.39
CA VAL A 416 9.62 -14.76 -12.32
C VAL A 416 10.26 -16.08 -12.76
N THR A 417 11.43 -16.38 -12.23
CA THR A 417 12.13 -17.64 -12.52
C THR A 417 11.74 -18.66 -11.46
N LEU A 418 11.01 -19.68 -11.85
CA LEU A 418 10.61 -20.76 -10.95
C LEU A 418 11.81 -21.62 -10.52
N PRO A 419 11.78 -22.17 -9.30
CA PRO A 419 12.77 -23.16 -8.88
C PRO A 419 12.63 -24.46 -9.70
N LYS A 420 13.73 -25.17 -9.88
CA LYS A 420 13.68 -26.48 -10.56
C LYS A 420 12.83 -27.46 -9.77
N LYS A 421 11.97 -28.23 -10.47
CA LYS A 421 11.22 -29.33 -9.83
C LYS A 421 12.20 -30.35 -9.26
N MET A 422 11.95 -30.84 -8.06
CA MET A 422 12.72 -31.84 -7.34
C MET A 422 12.00 -33.19 -7.30
#